data_8b7a1be5903189a193a64011bda617f2
#
_entry.id   8b7a1be5903189a193a64011bda617f2
#
_cell.length_a   1.000
_cell.length_b   1.000
_cell.length_c   1.000
_cell.angle_alpha   90.00
_cell.angle_beta   90.00
_cell.angle_gamma   90.00
#
_symmetry.space_group_name_H-M   'P 1'
#
loop_
_entity.id
_entity.type
_entity.pdbx_description
1 polymer ?
#
loop_
_entity_poly.entity_id
_entity_poly.type
_entity_poly.pdbx_seq_one_letter_code
_entity_poly.pdbx_strand_id
1 'polypeptide(L)'
;YWCKKNDVLFIPFEEPVEQDLTRFRINWQKAIFVFDELENRNIDYDKVWLIDCASVIKWDSPNIFDMVDDRLVGWVNKDNLNWIYDSIKGYQEFFDNFKFDKSKYIASGNIIFNKNHKEFFNSFKSLYYDNIDTFVELQDKIVKKGTEQTPFNYWLQMNDIEINTELPFTWSASH
;
A
#
# COMPACT_ATOMS: atom_id res chain seq x y z
N TYR A 1 -19.55 7.14 -8.93
CA TYR A 1 -20.47 6.33 -9.76
C TYR A 1 -20.26 4.83 -9.58
N TRP A 2 -19.01 4.31 -9.76
CA TRP A 2 -18.70 2.88 -9.68
C TRP A 2 -19.09 2.27 -8.31
N CYS A 3 -18.75 2.93 -7.22
CA CYS A 3 -19.11 2.48 -5.87
C CYS A 3 -20.64 2.34 -5.70
N LYS A 4 -21.40 3.36 -6.13
CA LYS A 4 -22.86 3.31 -6.07
C LYS A 4 -23.46 2.19 -6.93
N LYS A 5 -22.87 1.93 -8.10
CA LYS A 5 -23.32 0.86 -9.03
C LYS A 5 -23.10 -0.53 -8.42
N ASN A 6 -22.04 -0.72 -7.66
CA ASN A 6 -21.63 -2.01 -7.12
C ASN A 6 -21.95 -2.18 -5.63
N ASP A 7 -22.75 -1.28 -5.04
CA ASP A 7 -23.08 -1.26 -3.61
C ASP A 7 -21.85 -1.26 -2.70
N VAL A 8 -20.85 -0.47 -3.08
CA VAL A 8 -19.58 -0.33 -2.36
C VAL A 8 -19.55 1.00 -1.63
N LEU A 9 -19.20 0.98 -0.35
CA LEU A 9 -19.02 2.19 0.44
C LEU A 9 -17.74 2.92 -0.02
N PHE A 10 -17.85 4.21 -0.33
CA PHE A 10 -16.72 5.07 -0.62
C PHE A 10 -16.35 5.90 0.61
N ILE A 11 -15.10 5.78 1.06
CA ILE A 11 -14.59 6.49 2.23
C ILE A 11 -13.38 7.34 1.81
N PRO A 12 -13.54 8.66 1.66
CA PRO A 12 -12.39 9.52 1.38
C PRO A 12 -11.57 9.77 2.65
N PHE A 13 -10.25 9.76 2.50
CA PHE A 13 -9.31 10.30 3.48
C PHE A 13 -8.96 11.73 3.02
N GLU A 14 -9.69 12.71 3.55
CA GLU A 14 -9.61 14.11 3.11
C GLU A 14 -8.55 14.89 3.88
N GLU A 15 -8.32 14.50 5.14
CA GLU A 15 -7.39 15.18 6.03
C GLU A 15 -6.34 14.19 6.55
N PRO A 16 -5.10 14.64 6.76
CA PRO A 16 -4.08 13.80 7.38
C PRO A 16 -4.45 13.48 8.84
N VAL A 17 -4.21 12.25 9.27
CA VAL A 17 -4.38 11.82 10.66
C VAL A 17 -3.33 12.51 11.53
N GLU A 18 -2.07 12.49 11.09
CA GLU A 18 -0.97 13.20 11.73
C GLU A 18 -0.63 14.47 10.95
N GLN A 19 -0.55 15.60 11.68
CA GLN A 19 -0.34 16.93 11.09
C GLN A 19 1.13 17.24 10.80
N ASP A 20 2.07 16.57 11.46
CA ASP A 20 3.50 16.72 11.16
C ASP A 20 3.87 15.97 9.88
N LEU A 21 3.60 16.57 8.73
CA LEU A 21 3.87 15.97 7.41
C LEU A 21 5.36 15.82 7.09
N THR A 22 6.25 16.39 7.89
CA THR A 22 7.70 16.17 7.73
C THR A 22 8.10 14.79 8.23
N ARG A 23 7.44 14.31 9.27
CA ARG A 23 7.61 12.97 9.85
C ARG A 23 6.59 11.97 9.29
N PHE A 24 5.33 12.39 9.13
CA PHE A 24 4.20 11.55 8.69
C PHE A 24 3.72 11.97 7.31
N ARG A 25 4.50 11.67 6.27
CA ARG A 25 4.08 11.95 4.90
C ARG A 25 2.76 11.26 4.56
N ILE A 26 1.93 11.90 3.75
CA ILE A 26 0.61 11.39 3.34
C ILE A 26 0.67 9.95 2.82
N ASN A 27 1.71 9.63 2.05
CA ASN A 27 1.91 8.29 1.51
C ASN A 27 2.00 7.22 2.61
N TRP A 28 2.70 7.50 3.72
CA TRP A 28 2.76 6.60 4.87
C TRP A 28 1.42 6.49 5.56
N GLN A 29 0.73 7.60 5.77
CA GLN A 29 -0.50 7.66 6.56
C GLN A 29 -1.60 6.76 6.01
N LYS A 30 -1.76 6.68 4.69
CA LYS A 30 -2.74 5.78 4.08
C LYS A 30 -2.52 4.31 4.45
N ALA A 31 -1.27 3.87 4.59
CA ALA A 31 -0.94 2.49 4.92
C ALA A 31 -0.99 2.22 6.43
N ILE A 32 -0.44 3.13 7.25
CA ILE A 32 -0.31 2.90 8.69
C ILE A 32 -1.57 3.21 9.49
N PHE A 33 -2.50 4.00 8.96
CA PHE A 33 -3.73 4.41 9.67
C PHE A 33 -5.01 3.86 9.08
N VAL A 34 -4.97 3.08 7.99
CA VAL A 34 -6.19 2.62 7.32
C VAL A 34 -7.11 1.84 8.27
N PHE A 35 -6.56 0.96 9.09
CA PHE A 35 -7.38 0.19 10.05
C PHE A 35 -7.88 1.05 11.20
N ASP A 36 -7.07 1.98 11.71
CA ASP A 36 -7.51 2.94 12.74
C ASP A 36 -8.71 3.77 12.24
N GLU A 37 -8.63 4.25 11.00
CA GLU A 37 -9.70 5.05 10.39
C GLU A 37 -11.00 4.25 10.19
N LEU A 38 -10.88 2.99 9.77
CA LEU A 38 -12.04 2.12 9.63
C LEU A 38 -12.71 1.85 10.99
N GLU A 39 -11.91 1.62 12.03
CA GLU A 39 -12.40 1.38 13.38
C GLU A 39 -12.99 2.63 14.03
N ASN A 40 -12.30 3.79 13.94
CA ASN A 40 -12.77 5.06 14.46
C ASN A 40 -14.12 5.49 13.87
N ARG A 41 -14.34 5.15 12.60
CA ARG A 41 -15.60 5.42 11.88
C ARG A 41 -16.64 4.30 12.05
N ASN A 42 -16.34 3.23 12.81
CA ASN A 42 -17.19 2.06 13.01
C ASN A 42 -17.64 1.43 11.67
N ILE A 43 -16.75 1.34 10.70
CA ILE A 43 -17.04 0.75 9.40
C ILE A 43 -16.91 -0.78 9.52
N ASP A 44 -18.00 -1.47 9.25
CA ASP A 44 -17.98 -2.92 9.04
C ASP A 44 -17.72 -3.23 7.56
N TYR A 45 -16.81 -4.17 7.29
CA TYR A 45 -16.40 -4.51 5.93
C TYR A 45 -15.91 -5.96 5.83
N ASP A 46 -16.06 -6.55 4.67
CA ASP A 46 -15.44 -7.82 4.31
C ASP A 46 -14.07 -7.59 3.67
N LYS A 47 -14.00 -6.67 2.70
CA LYS A 47 -12.78 -6.31 1.98
C LYS A 47 -12.69 -4.79 1.83
N VAL A 48 -11.46 -4.29 1.75
CA VAL A 48 -11.15 -2.88 1.52
C VAL A 48 -10.28 -2.77 0.27
N TRP A 49 -10.63 -1.86 -0.61
CA TRP A 49 -9.79 -1.47 -1.73
C TRP A 49 -9.20 -0.08 -1.47
N LEU A 50 -7.93 -0.03 -1.09
CA LEU A 50 -7.19 1.22 -0.90
C LEU A 50 -6.69 1.71 -2.25
N ILE A 51 -7.05 2.95 -2.60
CA ILE A 51 -6.72 3.56 -3.90
C ILE A 51 -6.15 4.95 -3.67
N ASP A 52 -5.03 5.26 -4.33
CA ASP A 52 -4.48 6.62 -4.35
C ASP A 52 -5.43 7.59 -5.08
N CYS A 53 -5.48 8.84 -4.62
CA CYS A 53 -6.32 9.90 -5.18
C CYS A 53 -6.01 10.24 -6.64
N ALA A 54 -4.85 9.85 -7.15
CA ALA A 54 -4.47 9.99 -8.56
C ALA A 54 -5.06 8.89 -9.46
N SER A 55 -5.77 7.91 -8.88
CA SER A 55 -6.36 6.78 -9.60
C SER A 55 -7.81 7.06 -9.99
N VAL A 56 -8.25 6.51 -11.09
CA VAL A 56 -9.64 6.58 -11.57
C VAL A 56 -10.17 5.19 -11.85
N ILE A 57 -11.29 4.85 -11.24
CA ILE A 57 -11.98 3.60 -11.57
C ILE A 57 -12.87 3.84 -12.80
N LYS A 58 -12.67 3.05 -13.84
CA LYS A 58 -13.50 3.11 -15.04
C LYS A 58 -14.94 2.75 -14.70
N TRP A 59 -15.89 3.54 -15.17
CA TRP A 59 -17.30 3.44 -14.80
C TRP A 59 -17.96 2.08 -15.10
N ASP A 60 -17.51 1.40 -16.15
CA ASP A 60 -18.00 0.10 -16.63
C ASP A 60 -17.20 -1.11 -16.09
N SER A 61 -16.19 -0.87 -15.26
CA SER A 61 -15.44 -1.95 -14.60
C SER A 61 -16.39 -2.85 -13.79
N PRO A 62 -16.17 -4.18 -13.81
CA PRO A 62 -16.92 -5.09 -12.94
C PRO A 62 -16.64 -4.81 -11.46
N ASN A 63 -17.40 -5.43 -10.59
CA ASN A 63 -17.12 -5.40 -9.16
C ASN A 63 -15.84 -6.22 -8.90
N ILE A 64 -14.76 -5.54 -8.54
CA ILE A 64 -13.47 -6.17 -8.30
C ILE A 64 -13.49 -7.13 -7.11
N PHE A 65 -14.34 -6.87 -6.12
CA PHE A 65 -14.46 -7.70 -4.92
C PHE A 65 -14.98 -9.11 -5.20
N ASP A 66 -15.74 -9.28 -6.31
CA ASP A 66 -16.24 -10.58 -6.76
C ASP A 66 -15.16 -11.43 -7.44
N MET A 67 -14.01 -10.84 -7.75
CA MET A 67 -12.94 -11.45 -8.54
C MET A 67 -11.69 -11.79 -7.71
N VAL A 68 -11.68 -11.45 -6.43
CA VAL A 68 -10.52 -11.63 -5.56
C VAL A 68 -10.85 -12.54 -4.39
N ASP A 69 -9.87 -13.34 -4.00
CA ASP A 69 -9.92 -14.19 -2.82
C ASP A 69 -9.57 -13.42 -1.53
N ASP A 70 -9.24 -14.13 -0.46
CA ASP A 70 -8.94 -13.53 0.85
C ASP A 70 -7.46 -13.17 1.04
N ARG A 71 -6.59 -13.45 0.05
CA ARG A 71 -5.20 -12.98 0.06
C ARG A 71 -5.15 -11.47 -0.11
N LEU A 72 -4.04 -10.86 0.31
CA LEU A 72 -3.76 -9.47 -0.07
C LEU A 72 -3.59 -9.41 -1.59
N VAL A 73 -4.31 -8.50 -2.24
CA VAL A 73 -4.26 -8.33 -3.70
C VAL A 73 -3.47 -7.09 -4.04
N GLY A 74 -2.57 -7.20 -5.00
CA GLY A 74 -1.79 -6.06 -5.49
C GLY A 74 -1.42 -6.22 -6.95
N TRP A 75 -1.15 -5.11 -7.61
CA TRP A 75 -0.64 -5.12 -8.98
C TRP A 75 0.87 -5.01 -8.98
N VAL A 76 1.54 -5.96 -9.63
CA VAL A 76 3.00 -5.90 -9.81
C VAL A 76 3.36 -4.61 -10.54
N ASN A 77 4.15 -3.77 -9.88
CA ASN A 77 4.61 -2.54 -10.48
C ASN A 77 5.71 -2.84 -11.52
N LYS A 78 5.43 -2.52 -12.78
CA LYS A 78 6.33 -2.73 -13.92
C LYS A 78 6.82 -1.41 -14.53
N ASP A 79 6.36 -0.28 -13.99
CA ASP A 79 6.74 1.04 -14.46
C ASP A 79 8.11 1.40 -13.91
N ASN A 80 8.96 2.01 -14.75
CA ASN A 80 10.28 2.50 -14.36
C ASN A 80 11.10 1.51 -13.50
N LEU A 81 11.45 0.38 -14.06
CA LEU A 81 12.19 -0.68 -13.38
C LEU A 81 13.51 -0.20 -12.73
N ASN A 82 14.21 0.76 -13.35
CA ASN A 82 15.43 1.33 -12.77
C ASN A 82 15.12 2.03 -11.44
N TRP A 83 14.03 2.81 -11.40
CA TRP A 83 13.59 3.47 -10.17
C TRP A 83 13.26 2.45 -9.07
N ILE A 84 12.57 1.35 -9.43
CA ILE A 84 12.24 0.27 -8.50
C ILE A 84 13.51 -0.38 -7.96
N TYR A 85 14.46 -0.73 -8.83
CA TYR A 85 15.71 -1.38 -8.44
C TYR A 85 16.58 -0.49 -7.55
N ASP A 86 16.71 0.79 -7.89
CA ASP A 86 17.43 1.74 -7.06
C ASP A 86 16.77 1.92 -5.69
N SER A 87 15.43 1.96 -5.66
CA SER A 87 14.69 2.05 -4.40
C SER A 87 14.89 0.81 -3.54
N ILE A 88 14.72 -0.40 -4.09
CA ILE A 88 14.95 -1.65 -3.37
C ILE A 88 16.38 -1.66 -2.81
N LYS A 89 17.40 -1.34 -3.64
CA LYS A 89 18.79 -1.30 -3.21
C LYS A 89 19.03 -0.26 -2.10
N GLY A 90 18.35 0.88 -2.18
CA GLY A 90 18.49 1.95 -1.19
C GLY A 90 18.01 1.58 0.21
N TYR A 91 16.99 0.72 0.30
CA TYR A 91 16.46 0.23 1.59
C TYR A 91 17.10 -1.09 2.04
N GLN A 92 17.91 -1.73 1.24
CA GLN A 92 18.41 -3.09 1.47
C GLN A 92 19.17 -3.23 2.79
N GLU A 93 20.04 -2.28 3.13
CA GLU A 93 20.80 -2.30 4.38
C GLU A 93 19.88 -2.16 5.60
N PHE A 94 18.89 -1.29 5.53
CA PHE A 94 17.90 -1.11 6.61
C PHE A 94 17.13 -2.41 6.90
N PHE A 95 16.85 -3.23 5.88
CA PHE A 95 16.20 -4.52 6.01
C PHE A 95 17.19 -5.70 6.07
N ASP A 96 18.33 -5.53 6.74
CA ASP A 96 19.34 -6.58 7.02
C ASP A 96 19.79 -7.37 5.78
N ASN A 97 19.84 -6.71 4.63
CA ASN A 97 20.16 -7.31 3.34
C ASN A 97 19.21 -8.48 2.96
N PHE A 98 17.96 -8.39 3.37
CA PHE A 98 16.93 -9.37 3.02
C PHE A 98 16.92 -9.64 1.51
N LYS A 99 16.84 -10.92 1.14
CA LYS A 99 16.81 -11.35 -0.27
C LYS A 99 15.42 -11.07 -0.89
N PHE A 100 15.28 -9.87 -1.42
CA PHE A 100 14.04 -9.36 -1.97
C PHE A 100 13.71 -10.00 -3.34
N ASP A 101 12.50 -10.55 -3.50
CA ASP A 101 11.95 -10.99 -4.78
C ASP A 101 11.31 -9.83 -5.54
N LYS A 102 12.03 -9.33 -6.55
CA LYS A 102 11.60 -8.17 -7.35
C LYS A 102 10.35 -8.44 -8.19
N SER A 103 10.05 -9.70 -8.49
CA SER A 103 8.86 -10.08 -9.26
C SER A 103 7.56 -9.87 -8.49
N LYS A 104 7.66 -9.75 -7.16
CA LYS A 104 6.54 -9.52 -6.24
C LYS A 104 6.41 -8.08 -5.75
N TYR A 105 7.12 -7.13 -6.38
CA TYR A 105 7.01 -5.72 -6.02
C TYR A 105 5.70 -5.14 -6.51
N ILE A 106 4.79 -4.82 -5.60
CA ILE A 106 3.46 -4.27 -5.91
C ILE A 106 3.37 -2.77 -5.70
N ALA A 107 2.43 -2.15 -6.38
CA ALA A 107 2.07 -0.74 -6.18
C ALA A 107 1.25 -0.59 -4.89
N SER A 108 1.76 0.15 -3.90
CA SER A 108 1.08 0.39 -2.61
C SER A 108 -0.14 1.31 -2.71
N GLY A 109 -0.25 2.06 -3.79
CA GLY A 109 -1.39 2.94 -4.04
C GLY A 109 -2.63 2.26 -4.63
N ASN A 110 -2.61 0.94 -4.75
CA ASN A 110 -3.71 0.16 -5.30
C ASN A 110 -3.64 -1.27 -4.76
N ILE A 111 -4.26 -1.52 -3.61
CA ILE A 111 -4.24 -2.82 -2.93
C ILE A 111 -5.61 -3.17 -2.37
N ILE A 112 -5.94 -4.48 -2.36
CA ILE A 112 -7.15 -4.98 -1.70
C ILE A 112 -6.73 -5.89 -0.55
N PHE A 113 -7.39 -5.74 0.59
CA PHE A 113 -7.13 -6.51 1.79
C PHE A 113 -8.42 -6.70 2.59
N ASN A 114 -8.36 -7.51 3.65
CA ASN A 114 -9.47 -7.79 4.55
C ASN A 114 -9.03 -7.74 6.03
N LYS A 115 -9.91 -8.06 6.95
CA LYS A 115 -9.66 -8.04 8.40
C LYS A 115 -8.48 -8.92 8.83
N ASN A 116 -8.18 -10.01 8.12
CA ASN A 116 -7.08 -10.93 8.45
C ASN A 116 -5.70 -10.26 8.30
N HIS A 117 -5.61 -9.19 7.52
CA HIS A 117 -4.36 -8.44 7.33
C HIS A 117 -4.09 -7.38 8.40
N LYS A 118 -5.01 -7.20 9.38
CA LYS A 118 -4.87 -6.15 10.40
C LYS A 118 -3.56 -6.25 11.18
N GLU A 119 -3.18 -7.46 11.60
CA GLU A 119 -1.92 -7.65 12.34
C GLU A 119 -0.70 -7.25 11.53
N PHE A 120 -0.69 -7.57 10.24
CA PHE A 120 0.37 -7.13 9.33
C PHE A 120 0.45 -5.61 9.25
N PHE A 121 -0.67 -4.91 9.03
CA PHE A 121 -0.68 -3.45 8.95
C PHE A 121 -0.29 -2.80 10.28
N ASN A 122 -0.71 -3.36 11.41
CA ASN A 122 -0.29 -2.89 12.73
C ASN A 122 1.21 -3.09 12.95
N SER A 123 1.77 -4.22 12.52
CA SER A 123 3.21 -4.45 12.59
C SER A 123 3.99 -3.49 11.67
N PHE A 124 3.47 -3.17 10.49
CA PHE A 124 4.05 -2.18 9.60
C PHE A 124 3.99 -0.76 10.19
N LYS A 125 2.90 -0.43 10.88
CA LYS A 125 2.77 0.82 11.64
C LYS A 125 3.82 0.89 12.75
N SER A 126 4.01 -0.18 13.53
CA SER A 126 5.04 -0.25 14.58
C SER A 126 6.43 -0.10 13.99
N LEU A 127 6.75 -0.80 12.90
CA LEU A 127 8.02 -0.65 12.19
C LEU A 127 8.30 0.82 11.85
N TYR A 128 7.27 1.55 11.37
CA TYR A 128 7.42 2.96 11.02
C TYR A 128 7.70 3.81 12.27
N TYR A 129 6.92 3.66 13.33
CA TYR A 129 7.07 4.44 14.56
C TYR A 129 8.43 4.21 15.24
N ASP A 130 8.89 2.97 15.26
CA ASP A 130 10.17 2.59 15.88
C ASP A 130 11.37 3.14 15.09
N ASN A 131 11.20 3.48 13.81
CA ASN A 131 12.29 3.87 12.90
C ASN A 131 12.01 5.16 12.13
N ILE A 132 11.12 6.01 12.61
CA ILE A 132 10.63 7.19 11.86
C ILE A 132 11.75 8.12 11.40
N ASP A 133 12.73 8.41 12.26
CA ASP A 133 13.83 9.32 11.93
C ASP A 133 14.74 8.71 10.84
N THR A 134 14.96 7.39 10.90
CA THR A 134 15.70 6.65 9.87
C THR A 134 14.97 6.66 8.52
N PHE A 135 13.65 6.43 8.52
CA PHE A 135 12.86 6.49 7.29
C PHE A 135 12.83 7.89 6.70
N VAL A 136 12.69 8.92 7.52
CA VAL A 136 12.77 10.32 7.06
C VAL A 136 14.13 10.60 6.42
N GLU A 137 15.23 10.17 7.04
CA GLU A 137 16.58 10.36 6.48
C GLU A 137 16.79 9.59 5.17
N LEU A 138 16.39 8.33 5.11
CA LEU A 138 16.46 7.52 3.88
C LEU A 138 15.70 8.18 2.73
N GLN A 139 14.49 8.63 2.99
CA GLN A 139 13.62 9.21 1.98
C GLN A 139 14.09 10.59 1.51
N ASP A 140 14.57 11.43 2.40
CA ASP A 140 14.90 12.81 2.07
C ASP A 140 16.31 13.01 1.56
N LYS A 141 17.27 12.24 2.09
CA LYS A 141 18.68 12.49 1.84
C LYS A 141 19.37 11.38 1.04
N ILE A 142 19.02 10.11 1.31
CA ILE A 142 19.78 8.96 0.81
C ILE A 142 19.14 8.37 -0.45
N VAL A 143 17.97 7.76 -0.31
CA VAL A 143 17.30 7.03 -1.40
C VAL A 143 16.51 7.98 -2.28
N LYS A 144 15.77 8.91 -1.69
CA LYS A 144 14.94 9.95 -2.35
C LYS A 144 13.86 9.37 -3.27
N LYS A 145 13.42 8.15 -2.99
CA LYS A 145 12.38 7.45 -3.75
C LYS A 145 11.77 6.31 -2.93
N GLY A 146 10.64 5.77 -3.38
CA GLY A 146 10.01 4.59 -2.79
C GLY A 146 9.49 4.80 -1.37
N THR A 147 8.98 6.00 -1.07
CA THR A 147 8.59 6.47 0.27
C THR A 147 8.05 5.36 1.17
N GLU A 148 6.76 5.04 1.15
CA GLU A 148 6.20 3.91 1.89
C GLU A 148 6.18 2.63 1.06
N GLN A 149 6.11 2.73 -0.26
CA GLN A 149 5.91 1.59 -1.16
C GLN A 149 7.03 0.56 -1.05
N THR A 150 8.29 0.97 -1.03
CA THR A 150 9.40 0.04 -0.94
C THR A 150 9.51 -0.61 0.43
N PRO A 151 9.47 0.12 1.56
CA PRO A 151 9.36 -0.48 2.89
C PRO A 151 8.17 -1.42 3.05
N PHE A 152 6.99 -1.06 2.52
CA PHE A 152 5.80 -1.91 2.55
C PHE A 152 6.04 -3.25 1.84
N ASN A 153 6.64 -3.22 0.65
CA ASN A 153 6.96 -4.43 -0.10
C ASN A 153 8.03 -5.30 0.58
N TYR A 154 9.03 -4.69 1.24
CA TYR A 154 9.97 -5.43 2.09
C TYR A 154 9.23 -6.12 3.23
N TRP A 155 8.38 -5.39 3.93
CA TRP A 155 7.65 -5.90 5.09
C TRP A 155 6.68 -7.02 4.72
N LEU A 156 6.01 -6.93 3.55
CA LEU A 156 5.19 -8.01 3.00
C LEU A 156 5.98 -9.30 2.84
N GLN A 157 7.16 -9.22 2.23
CA GLN A 157 7.96 -10.41 1.95
C GLN A 157 8.66 -10.97 3.19
N MET A 158 9.11 -10.13 4.11
CA MET A 158 9.73 -10.55 5.38
C MET A 158 8.72 -11.22 6.33
N ASN A 159 7.45 -10.92 6.20
CA ASN A 159 6.39 -11.53 6.98
C ASN A 159 5.63 -12.64 6.22
N ASP A 160 6.17 -13.09 5.08
CA ASP A 160 5.61 -14.15 4.24
C ASP A 160 4.12 -13.92 3.90
N ILE A 161 3.70 -12.66 3.71
CA ILE A 161 2.33 -12.34 3.32
C ILE A 161 2.06 -12.82 1.90
N GLU A 162 1.08 -13.70 1.77
CA GLU A 162 0.67 -14.21 0.47
C GLU A 162 -0.06 -13.14 -0.34
N ILE A 163 0.48 -12.83 -1.51
CA ILE A 163 -0.04 -11.76 -2.39
C ILE A 163 -0.64 -12.39 -3.64
N ASN A 164 -1.90 -12.09 -3.91
CA ASN A 164 -2.53 -12.38 -5.19
C ASN A 164 -2.21 -11.26 -6.19
N THR A 165 -1.49 -11.59 -7.26
CA THR A 165 -1.13 -10.68 -8.35
C THR A 165 -1.76 -11.07 -9.69
N GLU A 166 -2.81 -11.89 -9.66
CA GLU A 166 -3.43 -12.50 -10.86
C GLU A 166 -4.40 -11.56 -11.59
N LEU A 167 -4.79 -10.44 -10.96
CA LEU A 167 -5.66 -9.46 -11.62
C LEU A 167 -4.97 -8.85 -12.85
N PRO A 168 -5.71 -8.67 -13.95
CA PRO A 168 -5.15 -8.13 -15.20
C PRO A 168 -4.51 -6.74 -14.98
N PHE A 169 -3.30 -6.55 -15.51
CA PHE A 169 -2.59 -5.27 -15.48
C PHE A 169 -3.40 -4.11 -16.07
N THR A 170 -4.23 -4.38 -17.07
CA THR A 170 -5.11 -3.38 -17.70
C THR A 170 -6.08 -2.68 -16.75
N TRP A 171 -6.21 -3.16 -15.53
CA TRP A 171 -7.06 -2.57 -14.50
C TRP A 171 -6.30 -1.61 -13.58
N SER A 172 -4.99 -1.56 -13.72
CA SER A 172 -4.08 -0.64 -13.01
C SER A 172 -3.26 0.20 -13.99
N ALA A 173 -3.86 0.64 -15.10
CA ALA A 173 -3.16 1.53 -16.01
C ALA A 173 -2.96 2.90 -15.36
N SER A 174 -1.73 3.19 -14.92
CA SER A 174 -1.26 4.54 -14.67
C SER A 174 -0.91 5.18 -16.02
N HIS A 175 -1.42 6.39 -16.26
CA HIS A 175 -1.03 7.23 -17.40
C HIS A 175 0.21 8.04 -17.07
#